data_f037db6197c0d55e7d137bc26bd9d00c
#
_entry.id   f037db6197c0d55e7d137bc26bd9d00c
#
_cell.length_a   1.000
_cell.length_b   1.000
_cell.length_c   1.000
_cell.angle_alpha   90.00
_cell.angle_beta   90.00
_cell.angle_gamma   90.00
#
_symmetry.space_group_name_H-M   'P 1'
#
loop_
_entity.id
_entity.type
_entity.pdbx_description
1 polymer ?
#
loop_
_entity_poly.entity_id
_entity_poly.type
_entity_poly.pdbx_seq_one_letter_code
_entity_poly.pdbx_strand_id
1 'polypeptide(L)'
;MVERATAGQARLGKPPAKGPALSAGTAAARSLNGPAAEALSCVLLATVLIIAVTRPKRIPEAAVAVPAALLVIVTGALPLHQAGAEATRLLPVLAFLGAVLVIGHFCQREGLFAAAAARLAQASRGSPVRLLGGVFGLASLTTAVLSLDTTVVLLTPVVHDTAVRLRVRPKPHVYACTHLANSASLLLPVSNLTNLLAFSVAGLTLVQFGGLMAVPWLVAIAVEYLVFRWFFAADLGTGAPAASRASGGTLPRVPLFPLITVAATLAGFVVTSVIGVNPAWAALGGACVLGARGLIRGEDTAPGLVRAVGIPFLLFMLGLGIVVESVVRNGLGAAITRVIPGGSSLLALLAIAGIAAVLANMVNNLPAVLVLLSVLAGHGLSAGAGPVLAVLIGVNIGPNLTYAGSLATLLWRRLLAARDHATDLGEFTRLGLLTVPAGLVLATTALWTVLRI
;
A
#
# COMPACT_ATOMS: atom_id res chain seq x y z
N MET A 1 -48.80 -28.19 -63.44
CA MET A 1 -48.17 -27.84 -64.70
C MET A 1 -46.75 -27.61 -64.43
N VAL A 2 -45.81 -28.61 -64.53
CA VAL A 2 -45.10 -28.97 -65.77
C VAL A 2 -44.30 -27.73 -66.26
N GLU A 3 -42.98 -27.67 -66.35
CA GLU A 3 -41.98 -28.55 -66.99
C GLU A 3 -40.57 -28.01 -66.66
N ARG A 4 -39.63 -28.82 -66.26
CA ARG A 4 -38.42 -29.30 -66.95
C ARG A 4 -37.71 -28.35 -67.93
N ALA A 5 -36.40 -28.12 -67.65
CA ALA A 5 -35.30 -28.31 -68.59
C ALA A 5 -33.99 -27.76 -67.95
N THR A 6 -33.05 -28.47 -67.83
CA THR A 6 -31.97 -29.19 -68.51
C THR A 6 -30.58 -28.59 -68.26
N ALA A 7 -29.72 -29.47 -67.94
CA ALA A 7 -28.28 -29.42 -67.63
C ALA A 7 -27.40 -28.53 -68.53
N GLY A 8 -26.40 -27.88 -67.93
CA GLY A 8 -25.23 -27.33 -68.62
C GLY A 8 -23.99 -27.57 -67.76
N GLN A 9 -23.26 -28.65 -68.07
CA GLN A 9 -21.97 -28.94 -67.54
C GLN A 9 -20.93 -27.91 -68.05
N ALA A 10 -20.39 -27.08 -67.20
CA ALA A 10 -19.24 -26.28 -67.55
C ALA A 10 -17.98 -26.85 -66.75
N ARG A 11 -17.00 -27.17 -67.56
CA ARG A 11 -15.71 -27.80 -67.16
C ARG A 11 -14.96 -27.04 -66.12
N LEU A 12 -14.57 -27.72 -65.06
CA LEU A 12 -13.63 -27.30 -64.05
C LEU A 12 -12.22 -27.06 -64.64
N GLY A 13 -11.82 -25.79 -64.73
CA GLY A 13 -10.45 -25.41 -64.99
C GLY A 13 -9.59 -25.66 -63.74
N LYS A 14 -8.44 -26.33 -63.93
CA LYS A 14 -7.43 -26.55 -62.91
C LYS A 14 -6.98 -25.21 -62.31
N PRO A 15 -6.85 -25.09 -60.95
CA PRO A 15 -6.25 -23.90 -60.33
C PRO A 15 -4.75 -23.87 -60.65
N PRO A 16 -4.16 -22.66 -60.78
CA PRO A 16 -2.72 -22.49 -61.00
C PRO A 16 -1.92 -22.96 -59.80
N ALA A 17 -0.79 -23.59 -60.07
CA ALA A 17 0.18 -24.05 -59.06
C ALA A 17 0.63 -22.89 -58.17
N LYS A 18 0.45 -23.03 -56.85
CA LYS A 18 1.03 -22.15 -55.85
C LYS A 18 2.55 -22.24 -55.94
N GLY A 19 3.19 -21.16 -56.34
CA GLY A 19 4.62 -20.98 -56.18
C GLY A 19 5.04 -21.05 -54.71
N PRO A 20 6.32 -21.33 -54.41
CA PRO A 20 6.77 -21.46 -53.03
C PRO A 20 6.58 -20.12 -52.30
N ALA A 21 5.68 -20.11 -51.32
CA ALA A 21 5.57 -19.00 -50.37
C ALA A 21 6.92 -18.88 -49.66
N LEU A 22 7.62 -17.79 -49.92
CA LEU A 22 8.72 -17.34 -49.10
C LEU A 22 8.18 -17.19 -47.66
N SER A 23 8.43 -18.18 -46.84
CA SER A 23 8.26 -18.08 -45.42
C SER A 23 9.28 -17.06 -44.92
N ALA A 24 8.85 -15.80 -44.83
CA ALA A 24 9.50 -14.81 -44.03
C ALA A 24 9.52 -15.40 -42.61
N GLY A 25 10.64 -15.97 -42.23
CA GLY A 25 10.92 -16.44 -40.88
C GLY A 25 10.93 -15.24 -39.96
N THR A 26 9.74 -14.85 -39.48
CA THR A 26 9.65 -14.17 -38.23
C THR A 26 10.25 -15.12 -37.21
N ALA A 27 11.45 -14.80 -36.72
CA ALA A 27 12.05 -15.46 -35.58
C ALA A 27 11.02 -15.32 -34.45
N ALA A 28 10.17 -16.32 -34.29
CA ALA A 28 9.33 -16.47 -33.12
C ALA A 28 10.30 -16.61 -31.95
N ALA A 29 10.48 -15.52 -31.22
CA ALA A 29 11.20 -15.54 -29.99
C ALA A 29 10.61 -16.73 -29.19
N ARG A 30 11.43 -17.74 -28.91
CA ARG A 30 11.01 -18.89 -28.11
C ARG A 30 10.50 -18.37 -26.79
N SER A 31 9.17 -18.26 -26.64
CA SER A 31 8.57 -17.88 -25.37
C SER A 31 8.93 -18.96 -24.35
N LEU A 32 9.52 -18.56 -23.24
CA LEU A 32 9.72 -19.44 -22.12
C LEU A 32 8.34 -19.84 -21.58
N ASN A 33 8.06 -21.13 -21.54
CA ASN A 33 6.80 -21.67 -21.04
C ASN A 33 7.08 -22.73 -19.95
N GLY A 34 6.10 -22.99 -19.09
CA GLY A 34 6.16 -24.02 -18.07
C GLY A 34 7.19 -23.76 -16.96
N PRO A 35 7.85 -24.83 -16.43
CA PRO A 35 8.69 -24.71 -15.23
C PRO A 35 9.85 -23.69 -15.35
N ALA A 36 10.38 -23.47 -16.55
CA ALA A 36 11.46 -22.51 -16.77
C ALA A 36 10.99 -21.07 -16.61
N ALA A 37 9.78 -20.73 -17.10
CA ALA A 37 9.18 -19.41 -16.92
C ALA A 37 8.81 -19.16 -15.45
N GLU A 38 8.29 -20.18 -14.77
CA GLU A 38 8.01 -20.14 -13.33
C GLU A 38 9.28 -19.87 -12.51
N ALA A 39 10.33 -20.67 -12.71
CA ALA A 39 11.59 -20.52 -12.02
C ALA A 39 12.23 -19.14 -12.26
N LEU A 40 12.28 -18.69 -13.52
CA LEU A 40 12.78 -17.35 -13.86
C LEU A 40 12.00 -16.27 -13.13
N SER A 41 10.68 -16.29 -13.20
CA SER A 41 9.81 -15.28 -12.58
C SER A 41 9.97 -15.25 -11.06
N CYS A 42 10.04 -16.42 -10.40
CA CYS A 42 10.26 -16.53 -8.97
C CYS A 42 11.65 -16.00 -8.56
N VAL A 43 12.71 -16.34 -9.31
CA VAL A 43 14.07 -15.82 -9.03
C VAL A 43 14.13 -14.30 -9.19
N LEU A 44 13.52 -13.77 -10.23
CA LEU A 44 13.46 -12.32 -10.44
C LEU A 44 12.67 -11.63 -9.35
N LEU A 45 11.52 -12.17 -8.95
CA LEU A 45 10.74 -11.62 -7.82
C LEU A 45 11.57 -11.65 -6.54
N ALA A 46 12.19 -12.79 -6.20
CA ALA A 46 13.04 -12.89 -5.02
C ALA A 46 14.19 -11.86 -5.04
N THR A 47 14.84 -11.69 -6.20
CA THR A 47 15.93 -10.71 -6.37
C THR A 47 15.42 -9.28 -6.14
N VAL A 48 14.30 -8.89 -6.74
CA VAL A 48 13.69 -7.57 -6.54
C VAL A 48 13.35 -7.33 -5.08
N LEU A 49 12.76 -8.33 -4.40
CA LEU A 49 12.38 -8.24 -2.99
C LEU A 49 13.60 -8.16 -2.06
N ILE A 50 14.62 -8.99 -2.28
CA ILE A 50 15.86 -8.96 -1.48
C ILE A 50 16.50 -7.57 -1.57
N ILE A 51 16.58 -6.98 -2.76
CA ILE A 51 17.15 -5.66 -2.94
C ILE A 51 16.26 -4.57 -2.34
N ALA A 52 14.94 -4.67 -2.47
CA ALA A 52 14.01 -3.75 -1.84
C ALA A 52 14.11 -3.77 -0.30
N VAL A 53 14.30 -4.95 0.31
CA VAL A 53 14.44 -5.11 1.76
C VAL A 53 15.84 -4.69 2.24
N THR A 54 16.92 -5.14 1.57
CA THR A 54 18.30 -4.84 1.97
C THR A 54 18.69 -3.40 1.67
N ARG A 55 18.08 -2.80 0.64
CA ARG A 55 18.30 -1.42 0.19
C ARG A 55 19.78 -1.01 0.24
N PRO A 56 20.65 -1.59 -0.60
CA PRO A 56 22.05 -1.18 -0.65
C PRO A 56 22.12 0.32 -0.97
N LYS A 57 22.92 1.08 -0.22
CA LYS A 57 22.92 2.56 -0.19
C LYS A 57 23.06 3.27 -1.55
N ARG A 58 23.39 2.55 -2.62
CA ARG A 58 23.68 3.11 -3.95
C ARG A 58 22.74 2.66 -5.06
N ILE A 59 21.86 1.69 -4.83
CA ILE A 59 21.01 1.12 -5.89
C ILE A 59 19.55 1.47 -5.57
N PRO A 60 18.90 2.33 -6.38
CA PRO A 60 17.46 2.53 -6.25
C PRO A 60 16.73 1.24 -6.62
N GLU A 61 15.65 0.92 -5.94
CA GLU A 61 14.86 -0.30 -6.13
C GLU A 61 14.37 -0.45 -7.59
N ALA A 62 14.06 0.66 -8.24
CA ALA A 62 13.70 0.70 -9.67
C ALA A 62 14.78 0.15 -10.59
N ALA A 63 16.07 0.34 -10.23
CA ALA A 63 17.20 -0.15 -11.05
C ALA A 63 17.28 -1.69 -11.13
N VAL A 64 16.52 -2.38 -10.31
CA VAL A 64 16.39 -3.84 -10.34
C VAL A 64 15.01 -4.28 -10.81
N ALA A 65 13.95 -3.63 -10.34
CA ALA A 65 12.60 -4.01 -10.72
C ALA A 65 12.29 -3.76 -12.20
N VAL A 66 12.79 -2.64 -12.78
CA VAL A 66 12.57 -2.33 -14.20
C VAL A 66 13.28 -3.33 -15.12
N PRO A 67 14.61 -3.64 -14.96
CA PRO A 67 15.25 -4.69 -15.74
C PRO A 67 14.62 -6.08 -15.55
N ALA A 68 14.18 -6.43 -14.33
CA ALA A 68 13.46 -7.69 -14.08
C ALA A 68 12.15 -7.76 -14.87
N ALA A 69 11.35 -6.68 -14.87
CA ALA A 69 10.14 -6.58 -15.68
C ALA A 69 10.41 -6.69 -17.19
N LEU A 70 11.46 -6.02 -17.68
CA LEU A 70 11.87 -6.14 -19.07
C LEU A 70 12.32 -7.57 -19.40
N LEU A 71 13.02 -8.25 -18.50
CA LEU A 71 13.50 -9.60 -18.72
C LEU A 71 12.37 -10.60 -18.84
N VAL A 72 11.32 -10.53 -17.99
CA VAL A 72 10.14 -11.42 -18.11
C VAL A 72 9.39 -11.18 -19.42
N ILE A 73 9.38 -9.95 -19.95
CA ILE A 73 8.75 -9.61 -21.22
C ILE A 73 9.59 -10.16 -22.40
N VAL A 74 10.91 -9.87 -22.42
CA VAL A 74 11.81 -10.25 -23.51
C VAL A 74 11.95 -11.78 -23.62
N THR A 75 11.97 -12.48 -22.50
CA THR A 75 12.02 -13.96 -22.46
C THR A 75 10.67 -14.60 -22.82
N GLY A 76 9.58 -13.81 -22.92
CA GLY A 76 8.22 -14.32 -23.18
C GLY A 76 7.58 -15.01 -21.99
N ALA A 77 8.18 -14.99 -20.79
CA ALA A 77 7.56 -15.49 -19.56
C ALA A 77 6.26 -14.72 -19.23
N LEU A 78 6.18 -13.44 -19.65
CA LEU A 78 4.95 -12.65 -19.67
C LEU A 78 4.79 -12.02 -21.07
N PRO A 79 3.73 -12.33 -21.84
CA PRO A 79 3.47 -11.73 -23.14
C PRO A 79 3.31 -10.21 -23.04
N LEU A 80 3.83 -9.48 -24.04
CA LEU A 80 3.84 -8.02 -24.04
C LEU A 80 2.44 -7.40 -23.88
N HIS A 81 1.41 -7.99 -24.48
CA HIS A 81 0.03 -7.49 -24.35
C HIS A 81 -0.49 -7.60 -22.90
N GLN A 82 -0.07 -8.64 -22.16
CA GLN A 82 -0.43 -8.82 -20.75
C GLN A 82 0.34 -7.86 -19.85
N ALA A 83 1.64 -7.65 -20.12
CA ALA A 83 2.41 -6.63 -19.41
C ALA A 83 1.84 -5.23 -19.65
N GLY A 84 1.38 -4.94 -20.88
CA GLY A 84 0.68 -3.69 -21.20
C GLY A 84 -0.66 -3.54 -20.48
N ALA A 85 -1.45 -4.61 -20.39
CA ALA A 85 -2.72 -4.61 -19.64
C ALA A 85 -2.47 -4.35 -18.14
N GLU A 86 -1.46 -4.99 -17.54
CA GLU A 86 -1.10 -4.76 -16.14
C GLU A 86 -0.59 -3.33 -15.91
N ALA A 87 0.26 -2.81 -16.80
CA ALA A 87 0.71 -1.43 -16.74
C ALA A 87 -0.47 -0.44 -16.82
N THR A 88 -1.42 -0.65 -17.71
CA THR A 88 -2.62 0.18 -17.86
C THR A 88 -3.50 0.13 -16.61
N ARG A 89 -3.61 -1.03 -15.97
CA ARG A 89 -4.34 -1.23 -14.71
C ARG A 89 -3.68 -0.47 -13.55
N LEU A 90 -2.34 -0.47 -13.49
CA LEU A 90 -1.58 0.17 -12.41
C LEU A 90 -1.43 1.69 -12.60
N LEU A 91 -1.47 2.20 -13.81
CA LEU A 91 -1.19 3.61 -14.11
C LEU A 91 -2.04 4.61 -13.30
N PRO A 92 -3.39 4.45 -13.20
CA PRO A 92 -4.21 5.34 -12.37
C PRO A 92 -3.81 5.30 -10.88
N VAL A 93 -3.44 4.11 -10.39
CA VAL A 93 -2.99 3.90 -9.00
C VAL A 93 -1.67 4.60 -8.75
N LEU A 94 -0.72 4.52 -9.69
CA LEU A 94 0.59 5.18 -9.61
C LEU A 94 0.46 6.71 -9.72
N ALA A 95 -0.41 7.21 -10.60
CA ALA A 95 -0.70 8.64 -10.71
C ALA A 95 -1.29 9.19 -9.41
N PHE A 96 -2.25 8.47 -8.83
CA PHE A 96 -2.79 8.80 -7.53
C PHE A 96 -1.71 8.83 -6.44
N LEU A 97 -0.88 7.79 -6.36
CA LEU A 97 0.20 7.71 -5.38
C LEU A 97 1.18 8.88 -5.50
N GLY A 98 1.61 9.20 -6.72
CA GLY A 98 2.47 10.36 -6.98
C GLY A 98 1.85 11.67 -6.49
N ALA A 99 0.55 11.87 -6.73
CA ALA A 99 -0.17 13.05 -6.25
C ALA A 99 -0.22 13.12 -4.72
N VAL A 100 -0.49 12.01 -4.03
CA VAL A 100 -0.52 11.96 -2.55
C VAL A 100 0.87 12.22 -1.97
N LEU A 101 1.95 11.73 -2.60
CA LEU A 101 3.33 12.02 -2.18
C LEU A 101 3.64 13.51 -2.27
N VAL A 102 3.19 14.20 -3.32
CA VAL A 102 3.32 15.65 -3.45
C VAL A 102 2.54 16.39 -2.36
N ILE A 103 1.30 15.98 -2.09
CA ILE A 103 0.48 16.57 -1.00
C ILE A 103 1.20 16.41 0.34
N GLY A 104 1.70 15.21 0.65
CA GLY A 104 2.46 14.93 1.87
C GLY A 104 3.73 15.78 1.99
N HIS A 105 4.47 15.96 0.90
CA HIS A 105 5.65 16.82 0.83
C HIS A 105 5.33 18.26 1.24
N PHE A 106 4.27 18.86 0.70
CA PHE A 106 3.88 20.23 1.07
C PHE A 106 3.33 20.34 2.49
N CYS A 107 2.57 19.35 2.97
CA CYS A 107 2.14 19.29 4.37
C CYS A 107 3.32 19.31 5.34
N GLN A 108 4.40 18.59 5.01
CA GLN A 108 5.63 18.60 5.79
C GLN A 108 6.32 19.97 5.73
N ARG A 109 6.54 20.45 4.53
CA ARG A 109 7.32 21.66 4.27
C ARG A 109 6.72 22.90 4.94
N GLU A 110 5.41 23.01 4.91
CA GLU A 110 4.66 24.09 5.59
C GLU A 110 4.52 23.87 7.11
N GLY A 111 5.06 22.78 7.66
CA GLY A 111 5.14 22.55 9.12
C GLY A 111 3.86 22.01 9.75
N LEU A 112 2.95 21.39 8.99
CA LEU A 112 1.70 20.85 9.53
C LEU A 112 1.95 19.84 10.65
N PHE A 113 2.90 18.92 10.45
CA PHE A 113 3.24 17.89 11.44
C PHE A 113 3.93 18.48 12.69
N ALA A 114 4.79 19.49 12.51
CA ALA A 114 5.42 20.18 13.63
C ALA A 114 4.38 20.93 14.47
N ALA A 115 3.42 21.59 13.83
CA ALA A 115 2.32 22.27 14.50
C ALA A 115 1.40 21.30 15.26
N ALA A 116 1.10 20.13 14.66
CA ALA A 116 0.30 19.09 15.30
C ALA A 116 1.03 18.50 16.54
N ALA A 117 2.31 18.18 16.42
CA ALA A 117 3.09 17.62 17.52
C ALA A 117 3.31 18.61 18.67
N ALA A 118 3.49 19.91 18.39
CA ALA A 118 3.58 20.92 19.42
C ALA A 118 2.27 21.00 20.24
N ARG A 119 1.11 20.90 19.61
CA ARG A 119 -0.18 20.85 20.30
C ARG A 119 -0.34 19.56 21.10
N LEU A 120 0.11 18.45 20.55
CA LEU A 120 0.12 17.17 21.23
C LEU A 120 1.00 17.22 22.50
N ALA A 121 2.20 17.80 22.40
CA ALA A 121 3.09 18.02 23.54
C ALA A 121 2.42 18.83 24.66
N GLN A 122 1.77 19.92 24.29
CA GLN A 122 1.04 20.76 25.24
C GLN A 122 -0.16 20.01 25.87
N ALA A 123 -0.95 19.32 25.07
CA ALA A 123 -2.12 18.57 25.53
C ALA A 123 -1.74 17.39 26.46
N SER A 124 -0.57 16.79 26.25
CA SER A 124 -0.06 15.68 27.06
C SER A 124 0.27 16.07 28.49
N ARG A 125 0.56 17.36 28.74
CA ARG A 125 0.94 17.92 30.06
C ARG A 125 2.05 17.11 30.76
N GLY A 126 3.00 16.56 29.99
CA GLY A 126 4.10 15.74 30.50
C GLY A 126 3.70 14.30 30.88
N SER A 127 2.47 13.87 30.64
CA SER A 127 2.04 12.50 30.92
C SER A 127 2.39 11.59 29.72
N PRO A 128 3.23 10.52 29.90
CA PRO A 128 3.56 9.58 28.82
C PRO A 128 2.34 8.88 28.27
N VAL A 129 1.36 8.56 29.11
CA VAL A 129 0.11 7.89 28.72
C VAL A 129 -0.76 8.79 27.84
N ARG A 130 -0.88 10.09 28.19
CA ARG A 130 -1.64 11.05 27.35
C ARG A 130 -0.92 11.30 26.03
N LEU A 131 0.41 11.37 26.06
CA LEU A 131 1.22 11.49 24.85
C LEU A 131 0.99 10.27 23.94
N LEU A 132 1.00 9.04 24.49
CA LEU A 132 0.72 7.82 23.72
C LEU A 132 -0.67 7.89 23.07
N GLY A 133 -1.71 8.21 23.83
CA GLY A 133 -3.06 8.35 23.28
C GLY A 133 -3.17 9.38 22.15
N GLY A 134 -2.52 10.53 22.35
CA GLY A 134 -2.45 11.56 21.32
C GLY A 134 -1.64 11.15 20.09
N VAL A 135 -0.53 10.38 20.26
CA VAL A 135 0.23 9.80 19.14
C VAL A 135 -0.63 8.79 18.39
N PHE A 136 -1.39 7.94 19.10
CA PHE A 136 -2.34 7.02 18.47
C PHE A 136 -3.37 7.76 17.60
N GLY A 137 -3.99 8.81 18.15
CA GLY A 137 -4.93 9.63 17.37
C GLY A 137 -4.29 10.31 16.17
N LEU A 138 -3.14 10.97 16.37
CA LEU A 138 -2.44 11.69 15.30
C LEU A 138 -1.90 10.76 14.21
N ALA A 139 -1.26 9.64 14.61
CA ALA A 139 -0.72 8.68 13.65
C ALA A 139 -1.84 7.99 12.85
N SER A 140 -2.92 7.59 13.52
CA SER A 140 -4.07 6.98 12.84
C SER A 140 -4.73 7.92 11.83
N LEU A 141 -4.93 9.19 12.21
CA LEU A 141 -5.48 10.20 11.31
C LEU A 141 -4.53 10.50 10.14
N THR A 142 -3.24 10.67 10.42
CA THR A 142 -2.23 10.93 9.37
C THR A 142 -2.16 9.77 8.40
N THR A 143 -2.14 8.54 8.88
CA THR A 143 -2.11 7.33 8.03
C THR A 143 -3.37 7.24 7.19
N ALA A 144 -4.54 7.41 7.79
CA ALA A 144 -5.82 7.29 7.08
C ALA A 144 -5.99 8.34 5.97
N VAL A 145 -5.51 9.57 6.19
CA VAL A 145 -5.74 10.71 5.29
C VAL A 145 -4.63 10.91 4.28
N LEU A 146 -3.38 10.72 4.67
CA LEU A 146 -2.22 11.04 3.83
C LEU A 146 -1.51 9.78 3.31
N SER A 147 -0.99 8.93 4.15
CA SER A 147 -0.48 7.58 3.84
C SER A 147 0.34 7.00 4.99
N LEU A 148 0.59 5.70 4.92
CA LEU A 148 1.50 5.00 5.85
C LEU A 148 2.94 5.54 5.76
N ASP A 149 3.44 5.84 4.55
CA ASP A 149 4.80 6.37 4.35
C ASP A 149 4.96 7.75 4.97
N THR A 150 3.94 8.61 4.85
CA THR A 150 3.89 9.91 5.51
C THR A 150 4.00 9.78 7.02
N THR A 151 3.26 8.85 7.62
CA THR A 151 3.32 8.60 9.08
C THR A 151 4.71 8.15 9.50
N VAL A 152 5.32 7.24 8.77
CA VAL A 152 6.66 6.74 9.11
C VAL A 152 7.73 7.83 8.92
N VAL A 153 7.76 8.48 7.77
CA VAL A 153 8.84 9.41 7.40
C VAL A 153 8.75 10.72 8.15
N LEU A 154 7.54 11.25 8.31
CA LEU A 154 7.34 12.61 8.81
C LEU A 154 6.94 12.64 10.27
N LEU A 155 6.06 11.76 10.70
CA LEU A 155 5.56 11.79 12.07
C LEU A 155 6.53 11.13 13.06
N THR A 156 7.20 10.02 12.69
CA THR A 156 8.14 9.34 13.61
C THR A 156 9.24 10.27 14.15
N PRO A 157 9.98 11.04 13.32
CA PRO A 157 10.98 11.99 13.81
C PRO A 157 10.41 13.02 14.76
N VAL A 158 9.25 13.56 14.42
CA VAL A 158 8.61 14.63 15.20
C VAL A 158 8.10 14.11 16.54
N VAL A 159 7.56 12.89 16.58
CA VAL A 159 7.14 12.21 17.83
C VAL A 159 8.34 11.88 18.69
N HIS A 160 9.44 11.37 18.11
CA HIS A 160 10.67 11.10 18.82
C HIS A 160 11.18 12.38 19.52
N ASP A 161 11.36 13.47 18.76
CA ASP A 161 11.89 14.73 19.27
C ASP A 161 10.94 15.34 20.33
N THR A 162 9.63 15.16 20.16
CA THR A 162 8.62 15.59 21.14
C THR A 162 8.76 14.82 22.46
N ALA A 163 8.92 13.50 22.42
CA ALA A 163 9.11 12.67 23.60
C ALA A 163 10.39 13.03 24.34
N VAL A 164 11.50 13.25 23.61
CA VAL A 164 12.78 13.69 24.18
C VAL A 164 12.64 15.05 24.87
N ARG A 165 11.99 16.04 24.22
CA ARG A 165 11.75 17.37 24.83
C ARG A 165 10.89 17.29 26.09
N LEU A 166 9.93 16.39 26.15
CA LEU A 166 9.09 16.15 27.33
C LEU A 166 9.77 15.29 28.39
N ARG A 167 11.00 14.84 28.14
CA ARG A 167 11.76 13.92 29.01
C ARG A 167 11.02 12.64 29.36
N VAL A 168 10.25 12.11 28.40
CA VAL A 168 9.61 10.80 28.47
C VAL A 168 10.33 9.83 27.57
N ARG A 169 10.23 8.52 27.85
CA ARG A 169 10.86 7.49 27.01
C ARG A 169 10.26 7.50 25.60
N PRO A 170 11.04 7.71 24.52
CA PRO A 170 10.50 7.79 23.15
C PRO A 170 9.93 6.47 22.64
N LYS A 171 10.45 5.32 23.12
CA LYS A 171 10.19 3.98 22.58
C LYS A 171 8.70 3.67 22.35
N PRO A 172 7.79 3.74 23.34
CA PRO A 172 6.38 3.41 23.10
C PRO A 172 5.74 4.25 21.99
N HIS A 173 6.11 5.51 21.93
CA HIS A 173 5.54 6.50 21.01
C HIS A 173 6.02 6.30 19.58
N VAL A 174 7.30 5.99 19.36
CA VAL A 174 7.84 5.74 18.00
C VAL A 174 7.44 4.36 17.49
N TYR A 175 7.29 3.35 18.35
CA TYR A 175 6.73 2.05 17.98
C TYR A 175 5.26 2.19 17.55
N ALA A 176 4.48 3.05 18.21
CA ALA A 176 3.12 3.35 17.80
C ALA A 176 3.06 3.94 16.37
N CYS A 177 4.03 4.77 15.97
CA CYS A 177 4.06 5.33 14.61
C CYS A 177 4.17 4.24 13.53
N THR A 178 5.04 3.24 13.71
CA THR A 178 5.20 2.18 12.69
C THR A 178 4.06 1.17 12.71
N HIS A 179 3.54 0.80 13.88
CA HIS A 179 2.38 -0.08 14.00
C HIS A 179 1.14 0.54 13.35
N LEU A 180 0.84 1.80 13.68
CA LEU A 180 -0.32 2.51 13.14
C LEU A 180 -0.13 2.92 11.66
N ALA A 181 1.09 3.07 11.18
CA ALA A 181 1.33 3.23 9.75
C ALA A 181 0.78 2.02 8.97
N ASN A 182 0.93 0.82 9.48
CA ASN A 182 0.38 -0.38 8.87
C ASN A 182 -1.12 -0.55 9.20
N SER A 183 -1.49 -0.76 10.46
CA SER A 183 -2.87 -1.12 10.87
C SER A 183 -3.88 0.01 10.71
N ALA A 184 -3.51 1.27 10.94
CA ALA A 184 -4.42 2.39 10.74
C ALA A 184 -4.56 2.82 9.25
N SER A 185 -3.88 2.15 8.34
CA SER A 185 -4.08 2.37 6.91
C SER A 185 -5.39 1.77 6.36
N LEU A 186 -6.11 0.98 7.14
CA LEU A 186 -7.31 0.24 6.70
C LEU A 186 -8.49 1.10 6.27
N LEU A 187 -8.62 2.35 6.74
CA LEU A 187 -9.86 3.14 6.64
C LEU A 187 -10.20 3.58 5.22
N LEU A 188 -9.23 4.07 4.47
CA LEU A 188 -9.45 4.66 3.14
C LEU A 188 -8.53 4.03 2.08
N PRO A 189 -8.95 3.98 0.83
CA PRO A 189 -8.09 3.53 -0.26
C PRO A 189 -6.79 4.34 -0.38
N VAL A 190 -6.84 5.63 -0.06
CA VAL A 190 -5.71 6.56 -0.15
C VAL A 190 -4.60 6.30 0.87
N SER A 191 -4.92 5.59 1.94
CA SER A 191 -4.02 5.38 3.09
C SER A 191 -2.82 4.50 2.77
N ASN A 192 -2.98 3.59 1.80
CA ASN A 192 -1.96 2.62 1.41
C ASN A 192 -2.15 2.19 -0.04
N LEU A 193 -1.06 1.94 -0.74
CA LEU A 193 -1.08 1.39 -2.10
C LEU A 193 -1.80 0.04 -2.17
N THR A 194 -1.65 -0.80 -1.16
CA THR A 194 -2.37 -2.09 -1.06
C THR A 194 -3.88 -1.91 -1.07
N ASN A 195 -4.37 -0.90 -0.36
CA ASN A 195 -5.80 -0.56 -0.33
C ASN A 195 -6.28 -0.04 -1.69
N LEU A 196 -5.46 0.75 -2.37
CA LEU A 196 -5.80 1.32 -3.66
C LEU A 196 -5.94 0.22 -4.72
N LEU A 197 -5.02 -0.77 -4.70
CA LEU A 197 -5.10 -1.95 -5.56
C LEU A 197 -6.35 -2.78 -5.27
N ALA A 198 -6.64 -3.05 -3.99
CA ALA A 198 -7.83 -3.79 -3.60
C ALA A 198 -9.13 -3.03 -3.91
N PHE A 199 -9.14 -1.72 -3.75
CA PHE A 199 -10.26 -0.86 -4.10
C PHE A 199 -10.64 -0.98 -5.58
N SER A 200 -9.63 -1.04 -6.47
CA SER A 200 -9.85 -1.21 -7.91
C SER A 200 -10.47 -2.57 -8.27
N VAL A 201 -10.26 -3.60 -7.44
CA VAL A 201 -10.77 -4.97 -7.64
C VAL A 201 -12.12 -5.18 -6.94
N ALA A 202 -12.33 -4.52 -5.80
CA ALA A 202 -13.53 -4.72 -4.96
C ALA A 202 -14.82 -4.19 -5.58
N GLY A 203 -14.75 -3.30 -6.57
CA GLY A 203 -15.93 -2.67 -7.19
C GLY A 203 -16.74 -1.78 -6.25
N LEU A 204 -16.14 -1.32 -5.15
CA LEU A 204 -16.78 -0.49 -4.13
C LEU A 204 -16.63 1.00 -4.47
N THR A 205 -17.58 1.82 -4.03
CA THR A 205 -17.37 3.26 -3.94
C THR A 205 -16.49 3.60 -2.73
N LEU A 206 -15.88 4.79 -2.71
CA LEU A 206 -15.07 5.24 -1.58
C LEU A 206 -15.87 5.24 -0.26
N VAL A 207 -17.14 5.65 -0.31
CA VAL A 207 -18.03 5.70 0.85
C VAL A 207 -18.34 4.29 1.36
N GLN A 208 -18.62 3.35 0.44
CA GLN A 208 -18.83 1.95 0.80
C GLN A 208 -17.57 1.32 1.40
N PHE A 209 -16.41 1.54 0.79
CA PHE A 209 -15.14 1.05 1.31
C PHE A 209 -14.88 1.59 2.73
N GLY A 210 -14.95 2.91 2.92
CA GLY A 210 -14.77 3.55 4.22
C GLY A 210 -15.79 3.09 5.25
N GLY A 211 -17.07 2.95 4.86
CA GLY A 211 -18.13 2.46 5.74
C GLY A 211 -17.90 1.02 6.22
N LEU A 212 -17.52 0.11 5.32
CA LEU A 212 -17.22 -1.28 5.65
C LEU A 212 -15.94 -1.41 6.50
N MET A 213 -14.95 -0.57 6.26
CA MET A 213 -13.65 -0.64 6.94
C MET A 213 -13.57 0.23 8.21
N ALA A 214 -14.54 1.11 8.49
CA ALA A 214 -14.50 2.00 9.65
C ALA A 214 -14.49 1.22 10.98
N VAL A 215 -15.36 0.24 11.15
CA VAL A 215 -15.41 -0.57 12.38
C VAL A 215 -14.16 -1.46 12.50
N PRO A 216 -13.74 -2.24 11.50
CA PRO A 216 -12.46 -2.95 11.52
C PRO A 216 -11.26 -2.07 11.88
N TRP A 217 -11.18 -0.86 11.31
CA TRP A 217 -10.15 0.13 11.58
C TRP A 217 -10.11 0.59 13.03
N LEU A 218 -11.26 0.95 13.58
CA LEU A 218 -11.37 1.35 15.00
C LEU A 218 -10.99 0.21 15.93
N VAL A 219 -11.44 -1.02 15.63
CA VAL A 219 -11.11 -2.22 16.40
C VAL A 219 -9.61 -2.50 16.37
N ALA A 220 -8.96 -2.43 15.21
CA ALA A 220 -7.52 -2.63 15.09
C ALA A 220 -6.73 -1.61 15.94
N ILE A 221 -7.07 -0.31 15.86
CA ILE A 221 -6.43 0.74 16.66
C ILE A 221 -6.67 0.52 18.16
N ALA A 222 -7.90 0.16 18.56
CA ALA A 222 -8.23 -0.07 19.97
C ALA A 222 -7.44 -1.25 20.53
N VAL A 223 -7.34 -2.36 19.80
CA VAL A 223 -6.55 -3.53 20.19
C VAL A 223 -5.09 -3.14 20.37
N GLU A 224 -4.50 -2.45 19.39
CA GLU A 224 -3.11 -2.01 19.49
C GLU A 224 -2.90 -1.07 20.67
N TYR A 225 -3.80 -0.10 20.88
CA TYR A 225 -3.69 0.83 22.01
C TYR A 225 -3.69 0.11 23.37
N LEU A 226 -4.60 -0.85 23.54
CA LEU A 226 -4.71 -1.62 24.78
C LEU A 226 -3.47 -2.48 25.00
N VAL A 227 -2.97 -3.16 23.96
CA VAL A 227 -1.75 -3.95 24.04
C VAL A 227 -0.54 -3.05 24.32
N PHE A 228 -0.40 -1.91 23.66
CA PHE A 228 0.70 -0.95 23.93
C PHE A 228 0.68 -0.44 25.37
N ARG A 229 -0.49 -0.10 25.89
CA ARG A 229 -0.67 0.33 27.28
C ARG A 229 -0.20 -0.72 28.28
N TRP A 230 -0.47 -1.98 28.00
CA TRP A 230 -0.07 -3.10 28.85
C TRP A 230 1.42 -3.44 28.65
N PHE A 231 1.86 -3.60 27.42
CA PHE A 231 3.22 -4.02 27.08
C PHE A 231 4.29 -3.00 27.53
N PHE A 232 4.04 -1.72 27.34
CA PHE A 232 4.93 -0.63 27.72
C PHE A 232 4.57 0.00 29.07
N ALA A 233 3.86 -0.70 29.96
CA ALA A 233 3.43 -0.15 31.24
C ALA A 233 4.60 0.41 32.07
N ALA A 234 5.75 -0.29 32.09
CA ALA A 234 6.97 0.16 32.79
C ALA A 234 7.56 1.44 32.19
N ASP A 235 7.56 1.56 30.84
CA ASP A 235 8.07 2.75 30.15
C ASP A 235 7.13 3.95 30.30
N LEU A 236 5.83 3.71 30.39
CA LEU A 236 4.79 4.72 30.57
C LEU A 236 4.62 5.15 32.03
N GLY A 237 5.07 4.34 32.99
CA GLY A 237 5.05 4.65 34.41
C GLY A 237 6.16 5.62 34.83
N THR A 238 7.23 5.79 34.06
CA THR A 238 8.36 6.68 34.32
C THR A 238 8.07 8.11 33.84
N GLY A 239 6.99 8.74 34.35
CA GLY A 239 6.68 10.14 34.06
C GLY A 239 7.68 11.07 34.73
N ALA A 240 8.15 12.10 34.02
CA ALA A 240 8.91 13.18 34.67
C ALA A 240 8.04 13.85 35.75
N PRO A 241 8.62 14.29 36.86
CA PRO A 241 7.90 15.08 37.85
C PRO A 241 7.20 16.26 37.17
N ALA A 242 6.01 16.61 37.66
CA ALA A 242 5.13 17.66 37.10
C ALA A 242 5.78 19.07 36.95
N ALA A 243 7.03 19.23 37.32
CA ALA A 243 7.79 20.49 37.24
C ALA A 243 8.32 20.85 35.86
N SER A 244 8.30 19.94 34.87
CA SER A 244 8.63 20.31 33.48
C SER A 244 7.39 20.78 32.75
N ARG A 245 6.77 21.85 33.22
CA ARG A 245 5.81 22.64 32.38
C ARG A 245 6.59 23.03 31.15
N ALA A 246 6.10 22.60 29.98
CA ALA A 246 6.63 23.06 28.72
C ALA A 246 6.80 24.56 28.78
N SER A 247 8.04 25.01 28.66
CA SER A 247 8.40 26.43 28.63
C SER A 247 7.42 27.11 27.71
N GLY A 248 6.81 28.23 28.13
CA GLY A 248 5.73 28.95 27.44
C GLY A 248 6.12 29.56 26.10
N GLY A 249 6.66 28.72 25.20
CA GLY A 249 6.91 29.06 23.81
C GLY A 249 5.59 29.17 23.06
N THR A 250 5.48 30.19 22.21
CA THR A 250 4.34 30.37 21.31
C THR A 250 4.17 29.12 20.44
N LEU A 251 2.95 28.55 20.45
CA LEU A 251 2.64 27.40 19.60
C LEU A 251 2.83 27.78 18.12
N PRO A 252 3.47 26.90 17.31
CA PRO A 252 3.54 27.10 15.87
C PRO A 252 2.12 27.30 15.29
N ARG A 253 1.98 28.28 14.43
CA ARG A 253 0.70 28.48 13.72
C ARG A 253 0.39 27.26 12.87
N VAL A 254 -0.89 26.84 12.85
CA VAL A 254 -1.32 25.79 11.93
C VAL A 254 -1.30 26.36 10.52
N PRO A 255 -0.62 25.72 9.57
CA PRO A 255 -0.67 26.14 8.18
C PRO A 255 -2.07 25.78 7.62
N LEU A 256 -2.96 26.77 7.57
CA LEU A 256 -4.36 26.56 7.17
C LEU A 256 -4.48 26.15 5.71
N PHE A 257 -3.61 26.64 4.83
CA PHE A 257 -3.73 26.38 3.41
C PHE A 257 -3.54 24.89 3.06
N PRO A 258 -2.45 24.18 3.44
CA PRO A 258 -2.35 22.76 3.20
C PRO A 258 -3.44 21.97 3.92
N LEU A 259 -3.86 22.39 5.12
CA LEU A 259 -4.95 21.73 5.83
C LEU A 259 -6.27 21.83 5.06
N ILE A 260 -6.62 23.00 4.56
CA ILE A 260 -7.83 23.22 3.73
C ILE A 260 -7.71 22.45 2.42
N THR A 261 -6.54 22.46 1.77
CA THR A 261 -6.33 21.71 0.52
C THR A 261 -6.49 20.20 0.72
N VAL A 262 -5.94 19.65 1.81
CA VAL A 262 -6.13 18.22 2.16
C VAL A 262 -7.62 17.95 2.41
N ALA A 263 -8.31 18.77 3.20
CA ALA A 263 -9.74 18.60 3.46
C ALA A 263 -10.57 18.68 2.15
N ALA A 264 -10.26 19.64 1.27
CA ALA A 264 -10.90 19.77 -0.04
C ALA A 264 -10.61 18.56 -0.95
N THR A 265 -9.39 18.02 -0.91
CA THR A 265 -9.03 16.82 -1.66
C THR A 265 -9.82 15.60 -1.16
N LEU A 266 -9.97 15.43 0.15
CA LEU A 266 -10.80 14.36 0.74
C LEU A 266 -12.27 14.50 0.35
N ALA A 267 -12.81 15.72 0.40
CA ALA A 267 -14.16 16.00 -0.10
C ALA A 267 -14.27 15.70 -1.60
N GLY A 268 -13.25 16.03 -2.37
CA GLY A 268 -13.12 15.68 -3.79
C GLY A 268 -13.13 14.19 -4.05
N PHE A 269 -12.52 13.36 -3.18
CA PHE A 269 -12.62 11.91 -3.29
C PHE A 269 -14.04 11.40 -3.13
N VAL A 270 -14.79 11.96 -2.19
CA VAL A 270 -16.21 11.61 -2.02
C VAL A 270 -17.02 12.01 -3.25
N VAL A 271 -16.86 13.23 -3.71
CA VAL A 271 -17.57 13.75 -4.90
C VAL A 271 -17.26 12.90 -6.13
N THR A 272 -15.98 12.68 -6.45
CA THR A 272 -15.57 11.89 -7.61
C THR A 272 -16.08 10.46 -7.53
N SER A 273 -16.11 9.86 -6.35
CA SER A 273 -16.66 8.53 -6.12
C SER A 273 -18.17 8.46 -6.37
N VAL A 274 -18.93 9.50 -5.97
CA VAL A 274 -20.39 9.56 -6.19
C VAL A 274 -20.74 9.73 -7.68
N ILE A 275 -19.98 10.55 -8.40
CA ILE A 275 -20.20 10.79 -9.83
C ILE A 275 -19.53 9.75 -10.75
N GLY A 276 -18.90 8.71 -10.17
CA GLY A 276 -18.26 7.63 -10.94
C GLY A 276 -16.94 8.02 -11.62
N VAL A 277 -16.31 9.14 -11.21
CA VAL A 277 -15.01 9.58 -11.72
C VAL A 277 -13.90 9.03 -10.83
N ASN A 278 -12.74 8.70 -11.44
CA ASN A 278 -11.60 8.17 -10.69
C ASN A 278 -11.09 9.18 -9.64
N PRO A 279 -10.97 8.80 -8.36
CA PRO A 279 -10.48 9.69 -7.28
C PRO A 279 -9.06 10.26 -7.53
N ALA A 280 -8.28 9.65 -8.43
CA ALA A 280 -6.98 10.17 -8.82
C ALA A 280 -7.03 11.62 -9.33
N TRP A 281 -8.13 12.04 -9.94
CA TRP A 281 -8.31 13.42 -10.41
C TRP A 281 -8.38 14.42 -9.27
N ALA A 282 -9.05 14.08 -8.17
CA ALA A 282 -9.10 14.93 -6.99
C ALA A 282 -7.72 15.02 -6.30
N ALA A 283 -6.97 13.89 -6.23
CA ALA A 283 -5.60 13.89 -5.74
C ALA A 283 -4.67 14.78 -6.59
N LEU A 284 -4.75 14.65 -7.92
CA LEU A 284 -3.98 15.47 -8.85
C LEU A 284 -4.34 16.95 -8.70
N GLY A 285 -5.63 17.29 -8.57
CA GLY A 285 -6.07 18.65 -8.31
C GLY A 285 -5.46 19.24 -7.05
N GLY A 286 -5.51 18.52 -5.92
CA GLY A 286 -4.88 18.92 -4.66
C GLY A 286 -3.36 19.08 -4.78
N ALA A 287 -2.69 18.15 -5.44
CA ALA A 287 -1.25 18.22 -5.69
C ALA A 287 -0.87 19.40 -6.58
N CYS A 288 -1.65 19.68 -7.64
CA CYS A 288 -1.44 20.82 -8.51
C CYS A 288 -1.63 22.15 -7.77
N VAL A 289 -2.65 22.27 -6.92
CA VAL A 289 -2.91 23.50 -6.12
C VAL A 289 -1.74 23.78 -5.16
N LEU A 290 -1.27 22.76 -4.43
CA LEU A 290 -0.12 22.91 -3.52
C LEU A 290 1.17 23.16 -4.30
N GLY A 291 1.40 22.41 -5.38
CA GLY A 291 2.60 22.54 -6.21
C GLY A 291 2.70 23.90 -6.90
N ALA A 292 1.62 24.38 -7.52
CA ALA A 292 1.58 25.68 -8.15
C ALA A 292 1.85 26.81 -7.15
N ARG A 293 1.22 26.75 -5.96
CA ARG A 293 1.49 27.74 -4.90
C ARG A 293 2.94 27.70 -4.44
N GLY A 294 3.50 26.50 -4.21
CA GLY A 294 4.89 26.34 -3.79
C GLY A 294 5.88 26.92 -4.81
N LEU A 295 5.63 26.72 -6.11
CA LEU A 295 6.43 27.30 -7.19
C LEU A 295 6.28 28.83 -7.28
N ILE A 296 5.04 29.36 -7.23
CA ILE A 296 4.77 30.81 -7.32
C ILE A 296 5.41 31.56 -6.14
N ARG A 297 5.42 30.97 -4.95
CA ARG A 297 6.03 31.58 -3.75
C ARG A 297 7.52 31.38 -3.65
N GLY A 298 8.14 30.64 -4.57
CA GLY A 298 9.54 30.27 -4.49
C GLY A 298 9.86 29.35 -3.30
N GLU A 299 8.83 28.76 -2.69
CA GLU A 299 8.98 27.80 -1.60
C GLU A 299 9.50 26.44 -2.10
N ASP A 300 9.28 26.12 -3.38
CA ASP A 300 9.85 24.93 -4.03
C ASP A 300 10.35 25.23 -5.45
N THR A 301 11.07 24.27 -6.01
CA THR A 301 11.60 24.31 -7.36
C THR A 301 10.98 23.22 -8.22
N ALA A 302 10.94 23.40 -9.54
CA ALA A 302 10.45 22.34 -10.43
C ALA A 302 11.18 21.00 -10.24
N PRO A 303 12.52 20.95 -10.09
CA PRO A 303 13.23 19.71 -9.73
C PRO A 303 12.83 19.16 -8.34
N GLY A 304 12.51 20.02 -7.37
CA GLY A 304 12.02 19.63 -6.05
C GLY A 304 10.67 18.92 -6.15
N LEU A 305 9.76 19.50 -6.93
CA LEU A 305 8.44 18.90 -7.18
C LEU A 305 8.54 17.54 -7.88
N VAL A 306 9.40 17.41 -8.90
CA VAL A 306 9.66 16.13 -9.59
C VAL A 306 10.19 15.06 -8.60
N ARG A 307 11.07 15.46 -7.67
CA ARG A 307 11.53 14.56 -6.60
C ARG A 307 10.39 14.17 -5.66
N ALA A 308 9.51 15.11 -5.32
CA ALA A 308 8.37 14.85 -4.44
C ALA A 308 7.39 13.80 -5.03
N VAL A 309 7.23 13.76 -6.36
CA VAL A 309 6.45 12.71 -7.05
C VAL A 309 7.03 11.32 -6.81
N GLY A 310 8.34 11.18 -6.57
CA GLY A 310 8.97 9.90 -6.28
C GLY A 310 9.04 8.96 -7.48
N ILE A 311 9.36 9.47 -8.67
CA ILE A 311 9.40 8.69 -9.92
C ILE A 311 10.14 7.35 -9.79
N PRO A 312 11.32 7.23 -9.12
CA PRO A 312 11.96 5.93 -8.94
C PRO A 312 11.10 4.94 -8.18
N PHE A 313 10.33 5.41 -7.19
CA PHE A 313 9.42 4.56 -6.43
C PHE A 313 8.23 4.11 -7.28
N LEU A 314 7.67 4.99 -8.11
CA LEU A 314 6.58 4.62 -9.03
C LEU A 314 7.04 3.59 -10.08
N LEU A 315 8.25 3.75 -10.63
CA LEU A 315 8.84 2.80 -11.57
C LEU A 315 9.13 1.44 -10.90
N PHE A 316 9.60 1.46 -9.66
CA PHE A 316 9.75 0.23 -8.86
C PHE A 316 8.40 -0.50 -8.72
N MET A 317 7.33 0.22 -8.39
CA MET A 317 5.99 -0.35 -8.24
C MET A 317 5.48 -0.96 -9.53
N LEU A 318 5.66 -0.26 -10.66
CA LEU A 318 5.27 -0.76 -11.97
C LEU A 318 6.04 -2.04 -12.34
N GLY A 319 7.37 -2.01 -12.19
CA GLY A 319 8.22 -3.17 -12.48
C GLY A 319 7.88 -4.36 -11.59
N LEU A 320 7.68 -4.13 -10.30
CA LEU A 320 7.28 -5.18 -9.35
C LEU A 320 5.91 -5.79 -9.73
N GLY A 321 4.93 -4.97 -10.10
CA GLY A 321 3.61 -5.45 -10.53
C GLY A 321 3.70 -6.38 -11.74
N ILE A 322 4.50 -6.01 -12.75
CA ILE A 322 4.72 -6.84 -13.95
C ILE A 322 5.41 -8.17 -13.59
N VAL A 323 6.42 -8.15 -12.72
CA VAL A 323 7.11 -9.38 -12.28
C VAL A 323 6.16 -10.28 -11.48
N VAL A 324 5.37 -9.71 -10.57
CA VAL A 324 4.37 -10.47 -9.79
C VAL A 324 3.32 -11.11 -10.70
N GLU A 325 2.80 -10.38 -11.69
CA GLU A 325 1.85 -10.93 -12.67
C GLU A 325 2.45 -12.13 -13.42
N SER A 326 3.74 -12.06 -13.78
CA SER A 326 4.44 -13.19 -14.38
C SER A 326 4.49 -14.40 -13.44
N VAL A 327 4.81 -14.21 -12.16
CA VAL A 327 4.87 -15.31 -11.17
C VAL A 327 3.49 -15.94 -10.95
N VAL A 328 2.45 -15.12 -10.84
CA VAL A 328 1.07 -15.58 -10.63
C VAL A 328 0.62 -16.48 -11.79
N ARG A 329 0.89 -16.06 -13.01
CA ARG A 329 0.47 -16.79 -14.23
C ARG A 329 1.26 -18.09 -14.45
N ASN A 330 2.52 -18.12 -14.05
CA ASN A 330 3.40 -19.26 -14.29
C ASN A 330 3.38 -20.34 -13.19
N GLY A 331 2.46 -20.26 -12.21
CA GLY A 331 2.29 -21.37 -11.26
C GLY A 331 1.81 -20.96 -9.87
N LEU A 332 2.32 -19.86 -9.31
CA LEU A 332 1.97 -19.43 -7.96
C LEU A 332 0.45 -19.18 -7.80
N GLY A 333 -0.20 -18.66 -8.82
CA GLY A 333 -1.64 -18.46 -8.78
C GLY A 333 -2.42 -19.74 -8.53
N ALA A 334 -2.10 -20.81 -9.26
CA ALA A 334 -2.72 -22.12 -9.09
C ALA A 334 -2.44 -22.76 -7.72
N ALA A 335 -1.23 -22.56 -7.18
CA ALA A 335 -0.88 -23.06 -5.85
C ALA A 335 -1.69 -22.36 -4.74
N ILE A 336 -1.77 -21.04 -4.79
CA ILE A 336 -2.50 -20.22 -3.80
C ILE A 336 -4.02 -20.48 -3.88
N THR A 337 -4.57 -20.65 -5.08
CA THR A 337 -5.96 -20.99 -5.29
C THR A 337 -6.42 -22.23 -4.50
N ARG A 338 -5.55 -23.24 -4.38
CA ARG A 338 -5.87 -24.47 -3.66
C ARG A 338 -5.98 -24.24 -2.14
N VAL A 339 -5.39 -23.16 -1.63
CA VAL A 339 -5.31 -22.88 -0.19
C VAL A 339 -6.30 -21.81 0.25
N ILE A 340 -6.69 -20.90 -0.66
CA ILE A 340 -7.66 -19.84 -0.33
C ILE A 340 -9.07 -20.43 -0.25
N PRO A 341 -9.74 -20.33 0.90
CA PRO A 341 -11.13 -20.79 1.03
C PRO A 341 -12.07 -19.87 0.27
N GLY A 342 -13.09 -20.45 -0.36
CA GLY A 342 -14.17 -19.70 -0.99
C GLY A 342 -15.21 -19.20 0.02
N GLY A 343 -15.92 -18.13 -0.36
CA GLY A 343 -17.07 -17.60 0.38
C GLY A 343 -16.73 -16.52 1.41
N SER A 344 -17.78 -16.07 2.13
CA SER A 344 -17.71 -14.94 3.08
C SER A 344 -18.13 -15.36 4.50
N SER A 345 -17.94 -16.64 4.85
CA SER A 345 -18.12 -17.08 6.24
C SER A 345 -17.01 -16.48 7.13
N LEU A 346 -17.27 -16.34 8.43
CA LEU A 346 -16.24 -15.81 9.35
C LEU A 346 -14.94 -16.62 9.28
N LEU A 347 -15.05 -17.95 9.25
CA LEU A 347 -13.88 -18.83 9.18
C LEU A 347 -13.10 -18.64 7.86
N ALA A 348 -13.80 -18.48 6.73
CA ALA A 348 -13.18 -18.21 5.45
C ALA A 348 -12.43 -16.86 5.46
N LEU A 349 -13.08 -15.80 5.96
CA LEU A 349 -12.45 -14.47 6.05
C LEU A 349 -11.24 -14.46 7.00
N LEU A 350 -11.31 -15.16 8.14
CA LEU A 350 -10.20 -15.33 9.07
C LEU A 350 -9.03 -16.09 8.42
N ALA A 351 -9.32 -17.17 7.68
CA ALA A 351 -8.30 -17.92 6.97
C ALA A 351 -7.64 -17.07 5.87
N ILE A 352 -8.42 -16.31 5.08
CA ILE A 352 -7.91 -15.39 4.06
C ILE A 352 -7.02 -14.32 4.71
N ALA A 353 -7.46 -13.69 5.78
CA ALA A 353 -6.68 -12.68 6.49
C ALA A 353 -5.39 -13.27 7.09
N GLY A 354 -5.45 -14.48 7.64
CA GLY A 354 -4.30 -15.21 8.16
C GLY A 354 -3.27 -15.53 7.07
N ILE A 355 -3.72 -16.09 5.94
CA ILE A 355 -2.87 -16.38 4.77
C ILE A 355 -2.21 -15.08 4.26
N ALA A 356 -3.00 -14.01 4.16
CA ALA A 356 -2.52 -12.71 3.71
C ALA A 356 -1.46 -12.13 4.67
N ALA A 357 -1.65 -12.26 5.98
CA ALA A 357 -0.69 -11.83 6.98
C ALA A 357 0.62 -12.62 6.92
N VAL A 358 0.54 -13.95 6.78
CA VAL A 358 1.74 -14.81 6.62
C VAL A 358 2.48 -14.42 5.35
N LEU A 359 1.78 -14.33 4.22
CA LEU A 359 2.39 -13.99 2.94
C LEU A 359 3.04 -12.59 2.98
N ALA A 360 2.40 -11.60 3.61
CA ALA A 360 2.97 -10.27 3.79
C ALA A 360 4.29 -10.28 4.59
N ASN A 361 4.43 -11.15 5.58
CA ASN A 361 5.69 -11.29 6.32
C ASN A 361 6.77 -12.06 5.56
N MET A 362 6.40 -12.90 4.60
CA MET A 362 7.34 -13.66 3.76
C MET A 362 7.87 -12.83 2.59
N VAL A 363 6.98 -12.11 1.88
CA VAL A 363 7.32 -11.43 0.62
C VAL A 363 7.06 -9.92 0.65
N ASN A 364 6.70 -9.35 1.79
CA ASN A 364 6.23 -7.97 1.97
C ASN A 364 4.74 -7.78 1.58
N ASN A 365 4.12 -6.72 2.13
CA ASN A 365 2.68 -6.47 1.97
C ASN A 365 2.26 -6.22 0.52
N LEU A 366 3.07 -5.52 -0.28
CA LEU A 366 2.69 -5.15 -1.63
C LEU A 366 2.68 -6.36 -2.60
N PRO A 367 3.74 -7.18 -2.72
CA PRO A 367 3.65 -8.40 -3.51
C PRO A 367 2.56 -9.35 -3.02
N ALA A 368 2.38 -9.45 -1.70
CA ALA A 368 1.33 -10.30 -1.13
C ALA A 368 -0.07 -9.91 -1.61
N VAL A 369 -0.40 -8.61 -1.57
CA VAL A 369 -1.71 -8.14 -2.05
C VAL A 369 -1.86 -8.33 -3.55
N LEU A 370 -0.83 -8.05 -4.36
CA LEU A 370 -0.89 -8.24 -5.82
C LEU A 370 -1.18 -9.70 -6.16
N VAL A 371 -0.46 -10.65 -5.55
CA VAL A 371 -0.69 -12.08 -5.75
C VAL A 371 -2.11 -12.49 -5.35
N LEU A 372 -2.54 -12.11 -4.14
CA LEU A 372 -3.85 -12.51 -3.62
C LEU A 372 -5.01 -11.91 -4.41
N LEU A 373 -4.91 -10.65 -4.82
CA LEU A 373 -5.93 -10.00 -5.65
C LEU A 373 -6.00 -10.59 -7.05
N SER A 374 -4.87 -10.95 -7.67
CA SER A 374 -4.85 -11.61 -8.98
C SER A 374 -5.51 -12.99 -8.90
N VAL A 375 -5.28 -13.73 -7.83
CA VAL A 375 -5.95 -15.03 -7.59
C VAL A 375 -7.45 -14.83 -7.38
N LEU A 376 -7.87 -13.89 -6.56
CA LEU A 376 -9.29 -13.62 -6.30
C LEU A 376 -10.01 -13.15 -7.57
N ALA A 377 -9.38 -12.33 -8.41
CA ALA A 377 -9.93 -11.86 -9.67
C ALA A 377 -10.03 -12.97 -10.73
N GLY A 378 -9.06 -13.89 -10.78
CA GLY A 378 -9.00 -14.97 -11.78
C GLY A 378 -10.04 -16.08 -11.60
N HIS A 379 -10.66 -16.18 -10.44
CA HIS A 379 -11.61 -17.27 -10.12
C HIS A 379 -13.04 -17.01 -10.57
N GLY A 380 -13.29 -15.91 -11.33
CA GLY A 380 -14.67 -15.56 -11.70
C GLY A 380 -15.58 -15.46 -10.46
N LEU A 381 -14.96 -15.45 -9.31
CA LEU A 381 -15.65 -15.23 -8.06
C LEU A 381 -16.19 -13.79 -8.14
N SER A 382 -17.50 -13.70 -8.31
CA SER A 382 -18.26 -12.70 -7.57
C SER A 382 -17.98 -12.91 -6.05
N ALA A 383 -16.69 -13.02 -5.70
CA ALA A 383 -16.23 -12.98 -4.35
C ALA A 383 -16.55 -11.56 -3.92
N GLY A 384 -17.71 -11.37 -3.30
CA GLY A 384 -18.14 -10.06 -2.84
C GLY A 384 -17.01 -9.32 -2.11
N ALA A 385 -17.18 -8.08 -1.76
CA ALA A 385 -16.13 -7.25 -1.13
C ALA A 385 -15.43 -7.94 0.06
N GLY A 386 -16.09 -8.87 0.75
CA GLY A 386 -15.60 -9.54 1.95
C GLY A 386 -14.20 -10.15 1.83
N PRO A 387 -13.95 -11.10 0.92
CA PRO A 387 -12.62 -11.70 0.73
C PRO A 387 -11.52 -10.70 0.40
N VAL A 388 -11.81 -9.71 -0.46
CA VAL A 388 -10.86 -8.65 -0.81
C VAL A 388 -10.51 -7.79 0.41
N LEU A 389 -11.49 -7.41 1.22
CA LEU A 389 -11.28 -6.64 2.45
C LEU A 389 -10.58 -7.47 3.54
N ALA A 390 -10.83 -8.78 3.60
CA ALA A 390 -10.10 -9.68 4.49
C ALA A 390 -8.61 -9.79 4.11
N VAL A 391 -8.28 -9.84 2.80
CA VAL A 391 -6.89 -9.72 2.33
C VAL A 391 -6.26 -8.43 2.84
N LEU A 392 -6.97 -7.29 2.75
CA LEU A 392 -6.45 -6.01 3.24
C LEU A 392 -6.17 -6.01 4.74
N ILE A 393 -7.07 -6.58 5.54
CA ILE A 393 -6.83 -6.73 6.99
C ILE A 393 -5.54 -7.52 7.22
N GLY A 394 -5.36 -8.63 6.49
CA GLY A 394 -4.16 -9.46 6.60
C GLY A 394 -2.87 -8.74 6.21
N VAL A 395 -2.83 -8.12 5.02
CA VAL A 395 -1.61 -7.46 4.51
C VAL A 395 -1.28 -6.13 5.20
N ASN A 396 -2.22 -5.53 5.92
CA ASN A 396 -1.98 -4.28 6.64
C ASN A 396 -1.69 -4.51 8.12
N ILE A 397 -2.37 -5.44 8.81
CA ILE A 397 -2.08 -5.76 10.22
C ILE A 397 -0.88 -6.71 10.34
N GLY A 398 -0.81 -7.74 9.47
CA GLY A 398 0.24 -8.77 9.49
C GLY A 398 1.67 -8.26 9.56
N PRO A 399 2.06 -7.23 8.79
CA PRO A 399 3.41 -6.66 8.78
C PRO A 399 3.94 -6.17 10.13
N ASN A 400 3.08 -5.95 11.11
CA ASN A 400 3.51 -5.58 12.46
C ASN A 400 4.16 -6.74 13.24
N LEU A 401 4.24 -7.93 12.66
CA LEU A 401 4.89 -9.09 13.25
C LEU A 401 6.42 -9.07 13.07
N THR A 402 6.89 -8.65 11.88
CA THR A 402 8.33 -8.65 11.55
C THR A 402 8.74 -7.36 10.83
N TYR A 403 10.05 -7.02 10.89
CA TYR A 403 10.55 -5.85 10.14
C TYR A 403 10.40 -6.00 8.61
N ALA A 404 10.42 -7.25 8.09
CA ALA A 404 10.33 -7.52 6.66
C ALA A 404 8.92 -7.39 6.10
N GLY A 405 7.89 -7.43 6.93
CA GLY A 405 6.49 -7.43 6.52
C GLY A 405 6.06 -6.16 5.78
N SER A 406 6.71 -5.02 6.03
CA SER A 406 6.43 -3.75 5.36
C SER A 406 7.70 -2.95 5.09
N LEU A 407 7.78 -2.34 3.89
CA LEU A 407 8.87 -1.41 3.55
C LEU A 407 8.86 -0.19 4.48
N ALA A 408 7.70 0.24 4.92
CA ALA A 408 7.57 1.33 5.89
C ALA A 408 8.24 1.01 7.23
N THR A 409 8.10 -0.22 7.73
CA THR A 409 8.76 -0.67 8.97
C THR A 409 10.28 -0.67 8.83
N LEU A 410 10.81 -1.10 7.68
CA LEU A 410 12.25 -1.02 7.39
C LEU A 410 12.75 0.42 7.33
N LEU A 411 11.97 1.33 6.75
CA LEU A 411 12.28 2.75 6.69
C LEU A 411 12.25 3.38 8.08
N TRP A 412 11.24 3.07 8.89
CA TRP A 412 11.13 3.48 10.29
C TRP A 412 12.39 3.11 11.10
N ARG A 413 12.85 1.88 11.00
CA ARG A 413 14.06 1.40 11.65
C ARG A 413 15.29 2.22 11.28
N ARG A 414 15.44 2.57 9.98
CA ARG A 414 16.56 3.39 9.50
C ARG A 414 16.50 4.82 10.03
N LEU A 415 15.30 5.41 10.08
CA LEU A 415 15.09 6.76 10.60
C LEU A 415 15.45 6.84 12.10
N LEU A 416 15.16 5.80 12.88
CA LEU A 416 15.52 5.74 14.28
C LEU A 416 17.00 5.46 14.48
N ALA A 417 17.60 4.58 13.69
CA ALA A 417 19.05 4.34 13.72
C ALA A 417 19.87 5.61 13.41
N ALA A 418 19.37 6.47 12.52
CA ALA A 418 19.99 7.78 12.23
C ALA A 418 19.87 8.79 13.39
N ARG A 419 19.08 8.47 14.44
CA ARG A 419 18.90 9.25 15.68
C ARG A 419 19.50 8.58 16.91
N ASP A 420 20.42 7.64 16.71
CA ASP A 420 21.06 6.84 17.76
C ASP A 420 20.04 6.09 18.64
N HIS A 421 18.84 5.83 18.10
CA HIS A 421 17.81 5.06 18.78
C HIS A 421 17.78 3.63 18.21
N ALA A 422 18.47 2.71 18.91
CA ALA A 422 18.48 1.30 18.54
C ALA A 422 17.08 0.67 18.74
N THR A 423 16.65 -0.09 17.75
CA THR A 423 15.40 -0.87 17.80
C THR A 423 15.73 -2.34 18.00
N ASP A 424 15.04 -3.01 18.92
CA ASP A 424 15.21 -4.44 19.18
C ASP A 424 14.19 -5.25 18.37
N LEU A 425 14.69 -6.18 17.55
CA LEU A 425 13.85 -7.07 16.75
C LEU A 425 13.01 -8.01 17.64
N GLY A 426 13.61 -8.50 18.73
CA GLY A 426 12.92 -9.40 19.65
C GLY A 426 11.74 -8.71 20.33
N GLU A 427 11.92 -7.45 20.77
CA GLU A 427 10.86 -6.65 21.36
C GLU A 427 9.76 -6.32 20.34
N PHE A 428 10.13 -5.92 19.12
CA PHE A 428 9.19 -5.65 18.04
C PHE A 428 8.34 -6.89 17.73
N THR A 429 8.98 -8.06 17.58
CA THR A 429 8.28 -9.32 17.29
C THR A 429 7.39 -9.76 18.45
N ARG A 430 7.85 -9.60 19.73
CA ARG A 430 7.00 -9.92 20.91
C ARG A 430 5.76 -9.04 20.96
N LEU A 431 5.89 -7.75 20.68
CA LEU A 431 4.75 -6.83 20.58
C LEU A 431 3.83 -7.26 19.43
N GLY A 432 4.39 -7.59 18.27
CA GLY A 432 3.66 -8.08 17.10
C GLY A 432 2.89 -9.38 17.36
N LEU A 433 3.48 -10.32 18.11
CA LEU A 433 2.81 -11.56 18.50
C LEU A 433 1.56 -11.35 19.37
N LEU A 434 1.46 -10.22 20.03
CA LEU A 434 0.28 -9.83 20.81
C LEU A 434 -0.72 -9.04 19.96
N THR A 435 -0.23 -8.05 19.21
CA THR A 435 -1.10 -7.15 18.44
C THR A 435 -1.68 -7.81 17.19
N VAL A 436 -0.86 -8.56 16.44
CA VAL A 436 -1.25 -9.09 15.12
C VAL A 436 -2.35 -10.16 15.23
N PRO A 437 -2.22 -11.24 16.01
CA PRO A 437 -3.30 -12.23 16.10
C PRO A 437 -4.59 -11.63 16.65
N ALA A 438 -4.52 -10.83 17.72
CA ALA A 438 -5.68 -10.18 18.30
C ALA A 438 -6.34 -9.19 17.30
N GLY A 439 -5.54 -8.36 16.62
CA GLY A 439 -6.01 -7.43 15.61
C GLY A 439 -6.66 -8.14 14.42
N LEU A 440 -6.02 -9.20 13.89
CA LEU A 440 -6.58 -9.98 12.77
C LEU A 440 -7.93 -10.59 13.13
N VAL A 441 -8.02 -11.28 14.28
CA VAL A 441 -9.27 -11.94 14.68
C VAL A 441 -10.37 -10.91 14.90
N LEU A 442 -10.13 -9.88 15.69
CA LEU A 442 -11.16 -8.91 16.06
C LEU A 442 -11.54 -7.99 14.89
N ALA A 443 -10.59 -7.51 14.09
CA ALA A 443 -10.91 -6.68 12.92
C ALA A 443 -11.62 -7.48 11.81
N THR A 444 -11.24 -8.75 11.58
CA THR A 444 -11.95 -9.60 10.61
C THR A 444 -13.34 -9.97 11.09
N THR A 445 -13.53 -10.22 12.39
CA THR A 445 -14.85 -10.44 12.97
C THR A 445 -15.71 -9.19 12.84
N ALA A 446 -15.16 -8.00 13.08
CA ALA A 446 -15.84 -6.73 12.87
C ALA A 446 -16.25 -6.54 11.40
N LEU A 447 -15.36 -6.86 10.44
CA LEU A 447 -15.69 -6.84 9.00
C LEU A 447 -16.86 -7.78 8.71
N TRP A 448 -16.78 -9.01 9.18
CA TRP A 448 -17.82 -10.01 8.96
C TRP A 448 -19.20 -9.59 9.53
N THR A 449 -19.23 -8.93 10.67
CA THR A 449 -20.47 -8.38 11.23
C THR A 449 -21.03 -7.24 10.40
N VAL A 450 -20.19 -6.30 9.96
CA VAL A 450 -20.61 -5.15 9.13
C VAL A 450 -21.12 -5.60 7.76
N LEU A 451 -20.55 -6.66 7.18
CA LEU A 451 -21.00 -7.22 5.90
C LEU A 451 -22.39 -7.88 5.96
N ARG A 452 -22.95 -8.09 7.15
CA ARG A 452 -24.27 -8.73 7.38
C ARG A 452 -25.38 -7.76 7.75
N ILE A 453 -25.02 -6.53 8.07
CA ILE A 453 -25.92 -5.43 8.35
C ILE A 453 -26.26 -4.71 7.04
#